data_c20ed3719b7c4b3932136fe580d2e0d3
#
_entry.id   c20ed3719b7c4b3932136fe580d2e0d3
#
_cell.length_a   1.000
_cell.length_b   1.000
_cell.length_c   1.000
_cell.angle_alpha   90.00
_cell.angle_beta   90.00
_cell.angle_gamma   90.00
#
_symmetry.space_group_name_H-M   'P 1'
#
loop_
_entity.id
_entity.type
_entity.pdbx_description
1 polymer ?
#
loop_
_entity_poly.entity_id
_entity_poly.type
_entity_poly.pdbx_seq_one_letter_code
_entity_poly.pdbx_strand_id
1 'polypeptide(L)'
;MSEQTSMSIYLSNEKTKKYLQSILGERTNQFITSLTSLASSSNYLKNCDRNSLLACALKAASMYLPFDPNLGFAWAVPYKNTATFQIGCKEYIQLALRTGRYKALNSRDVREGEFVGRDFVGDPIIEWILDDVRPEKPVIGYMAGMELTNGFRKIIFWSIQEIEDHALKYSQSFRKYKQTGKSSETLWASQFDKMARKTLMKSLISKFGIMSTDMQDAIKSDHSSLKIDFDTGDESIEYPDNSTNLEKLSEMEESKNES
;
A
#
# COMPACT_ATOMS: atom_id res chain seq x y z
N MET A 1 -3.51 -31.11 14.46
CA MET A 1 -2.81 -29.82 14.40
C MET A 1 -1.59 -30.06 13.49
N SER A 2 -1.61 -29.60 12.23
CA SER A 2 -0.44 -29.71 11.36
C SER A 2 0.67 -28.84 11.97
N GLU A 3 1.82 -29.45 12.28
CA GLU A 3 3.02 -28.71 12.64
C GLU A 3 3.33 -27.71 11.52
N GLN A 4 3.20 -26.44 11.80
CA GLN A 4 3.55 -25.40 10.83
C GLN A 4 5.07 -25.45 10.62
N THR A 5 5.49 -25.96 9.47
CA THR A 5 6.89 -26.02 9.04
C THR A 5 7.54 -24.64 9.22
N SER A 6 8.75 -24.57 9.80
CA SER A 6 9.45 -23.29 9.96
C SER A 6 9.77 -22.68 8.58
N MET A 7 9.88 -21.33 8.50
CA MET A 7 10.22 -20.65 7.24
C MET A 7 11.55 -21.14 6.67
N SER A 8 12.52 -21.45 7.54
CA SER A 8 13.82 -22.00 7.12
C SER A 8 13.67 -23.35 6.39
N ILE A 9 12.87 -24.27 6.95
CA ILE A 9 12.61 -25.58 6.31
C ILE A 9 11.85 -25.39 4.99
N TYR A 10 10.86 -24.52 4.96
CA TYR A 10 10.10 -24.22 3.76
C TYR A 10 10.99 -23.71 2.61
N LEU A 11 11.89 -22.77 2.90
CA LEU A 11 12.81 -22.19 1.93
C LEU A 11 13.95 -23.15 1.51
N SER A 12 14.22 -24.17 2.34
CA SER A 12 15.22 -25.22 2.03
C SER A 12 14.66 -26.31 1.12
N ASN A 13 13.34 -26.34 0.85
CA ASN A 13 12.75 -27.30 -0.07
C ASN A 13 13.34 -27.13 -1.48
N GLU A 14 13.67 -28.24 -2.14
CA GLU A 14 14.30 -28.26 -3.48
C GLU A 14 13.54 -27.46 -4.52
N LYS A 15 12.20 -27.59 -4.57
CA LYS A 15 11.36 -26.82 -5.51
C LYS A 15 11.44 -25.33 -5.25
N THR A 16 11.24 -24.92 -3.99
CA THR A 16 11.30 -23.51 -3.57
C THR A 16 12.68 -22.92 -3.87
N LYS A 17 13.76 -23.65 -3.53
CA LYS A 17 15.12 -23.17 -3.74
C LYS A 17 15.47 -23.01 -5.22
N LYS A 18 15.09 -23.96 -6.07
CA LYS A 18 15.27 -23.86 -7.53
C LYS A 18 14.52 -22.68 -8.12
N TYR A 19 13.26 -22.47 -7.71
CA TYR A 19 12.46 -21.32 -8.11
C TYR A 19 13.10 -20.01 -7.71
N LEU A 20 13.56 -19.89 -6.46
CA LEU A 20 14.27 -18.69 -5.98
C LEU A 20 15.56 -18.44 -6.75
N GLN A 21 16.33 -19.49 -7.06
CA GLN A 21 17.56 -19.35 -7.85
C GLN A 21 17.29 -18.86 -9.27
N SER A 22 16.20 -19.31 -9.90
CA SER A 22 15.84 -18.87 -11.25
C SER A 22 15.45 -17.38 -11.30
N ILE A 23 14.88 -16.82 -10.22
CA ILE A 23 14.44 -15.42 -10.17
C ILE A 23 15.53 -14.49 -9.63
N LEU A 24 16.21 -14.90 -8.55
CA LEU A 24 17.10 -14.03 -7.77
C LEU A 24 18.59 -14.24 -8.10
N GLY A 25 18.94 -15.34 -8.76
CA GLY A 25 20.31 -15.69 -9.07
C GLY A 25 21.23 -15.68 -7.83
N GLU A 26 22.30 -14.93 -7.88
CA GLU A 26 23.29 -14.82 -6.80
C GLU A 26 22.73 -14.25 -5.49
N ARG A 27 21.64 -13.47 -5.56
CA ARG A 27 20.99 -12.87 -4.38
C ARG A 27 20.16 -13.86 -3.55
N THR A 28 19.97 -15.09 -4.03
CA THR A 28 19.10 -16.09 -3.38
C THR A 28 19.46 -16.33 -1.92
N ASN A 29 20.75 -16.54 -1.59
CA ASN A 29 21.17 -16.83 -0.23
C ASN A 29 20.92 -15.66 0.74
N GLN A 30 21.20 -14.44 0.29
CA GLN A 30 20.93 -13.23 1.07
C GLN A 30 19.42 -13.07 1.31
N PHE A 31 18.61 -13.30 0.28
CA PHE A 31 17.16 -13.23 0.37
C PHE A 31 16.60 -14.25 1.38
N ILE A 32 17.02 -15.52 1.30
CA ILE A 32 16.62 -16.59 2.22
C ILE A 32 16.96 -16.19 3.67
N THR A 33 18.17 -15.70 3.91
CA THR A 33 18.61 -15.29 5.25
C THR A 33 17.75 -14.15 5.79
N SER A 34 17.52 -13.11 4.99
CA SER A 34 16.70 -11.94 5.37
C SER A 34 15.25 -12.33 5.67
N LEU A 35 14.64 -13.14 4.81
CA LEU A 35 13.26 -13.58 4.98
C LEU A 35 13.09 -14.51 6.20
N THR A 36 14.04 -15.41 6.44
CA THR A 36 14.05 -16.28 7.63
C THR A 36 14.16 -15.44 8.91
N SER A 37 15.04 -14.45 8.93
CA SER A 37 15.20 -13.52 10.06
C SER A 37 13.90 -12.73 10.30
N LEU A 38 13.30 -12.15 9.27
CA LEU A 38 12.05 -11.43 9.36
C LEU A 38 10.91 -12.30 9.90
N ALA A 39 10.73 -13.50 9.36
CA ALA A 39 9.71 -14.44 9.80
C ALA A 39 9.90 -14.87 11.28
N SER A 40 11.15 -14.94 11.74
CA SER A 40 11.49 -15.33 13.11
C SER A 40 11.32 -14.19 14.11
N SER A 41 11.56 -12.95 13.70
CA SER A 41 11.50 -11.78 14.59
C SER A 41 10.08 -11.32 14.91
N SER A 42 9.10 -11.67 14.09
CA SER A 42 7.70 -11.26 14.26
C SER A 42 6.81 -12.41 14.71
N ASN A 43 6.26 -12.31 15.91
CA ASN A 43 5.30 -13.31 16.41
C ASN A 43 4.03 -13.40 15.55
N TYR A 44 3.65 -12.31 14.90
CA TYR A 44 2.49 -12.27 14.01
C TYR A 44 2.75 -13.00 12.69
N LEU A 45 3.95 -12.87 12.12
CA LEU A 45 4.32 -13.50 10.85
C LEU A 45 4.60 -15.01 11.00
N LYS A 46 4.97 -15.48 12.20
CA LYS A 46 5.19 -16.90 12.47
C LYS A 46 3.97 -17.77 12.17
N ASN A 47 2.77 -17.21 12.28
CA ASN A 47 1.51 -17.91 12.07
C ASN A 47 0.95 -17.76 10.64
N CYS A 48 1.57 -16.93 9.80
CA CYS A 48 1.15 -16.78 8.42
C CYS A 48 1.52 -17.99 7.56
N ASP A 49 0.73 -18.21 6.53
CA ASP A 49 1.06 -19.14 5.45
C ASP A 49 2.42 -18.78 4.82
N ARG A 50 3.26 -19.80 4.63
CA ARG A 50 4.65 -19.62 4.18
C ARG A 50 4.74 -19.15 2.74
N ASN A 51 3.82 -19.63 1.89
CA ASN A 51 3.76 -19.21 0.50
C ASN A 51 3.39 -17.72 0.39
N SER A 52 2.36 -17.28 1.11
CA SER A 52 1.94 -15.87 1.11
C SER A 52 3.05 -14.93 1.63
N LEU A 53 3.79 -15.33 2.66
CA LEU A 53 4.91 -14.53 3.17
C LEU A 53 6.08 -14.49 2.18
N LEU A 54 6.41 -15.61 1.55
CA LEU A 54 7.42 -15.67 0.49
C LEU A 54 7.02 -14.81 -0.71
N ALA A 55 5.76 -14.89 -1.13
CA ALA A 55 5.25 -14.10 -2.25
C ALA A 55 5.31 -12.59 -1.98
N CYS A 56 4.99 -12.14 -0.75
CA CYS A 56 5.19 -10.74 -0.34
C CYS A 56 6.67 -10.32 -0.48
N ALA A 57 7.60 -11.14 -0.03
CA ALA A 57 9.02 -10.83 -0.09
C ALA A 57 9.55 -10.81 -1.54
N LEU A 58 9.11 -11.76 -2.38
CA LEU A 58 9.47 -11.78 -3.80
C LEU A 58 8.89 -10.58 -4.55
N LYS A 59 7.66 -10.18 -4.22
CA LYS A 59 7.05 -8.97 -4.80
C LYS A 59 7.85 -7.72 -4.46
N ALA A 60 8.30 -7.57 -3.22
CA ALA A 60 9.21 -6.50 -2.85
C ALA A 60 10.53 -6.57 -3.65
N ALA A 61 11.12 -7.76 -3.76
CA ALA A 61 12.38 -7.97 -4.48
C ALA A 61 12.27 -7.66 -5.98
N SER A 62 11.14 -7.97 -6.62
CA SER A 62 10.90 -7.67 -8.05
C SER A 62 10.86 -6.17 -8.34
N MET A 63 10.46 -5.37 -7.36
CA MET A 63 10.41 -3.90 -7.43
C MET A 63 11.71 -3.25 -6.91
N TYR A 64 12.73 -4.05 -6.57
CA TYR A 64 13.97 -3.57 -5.93
C TYR A 64 13.70 -2.82 -4.61
N LEU A 65 12.73 -3.29 -3.81
CA LEU A 65 12.36 -2.70 -2.54
C LEU A 65 13.01 -3.45 -1.38
N PRO A 66 13.56 -2.72 -0.38
CA PRO A 66 13.92 -3.34 0.88
C PRO A 66 12.68 -3.90 1.58
N PHE A 67 12.69 -5.20 1.89
CA PHE A 67 11.63 -5.85 2.65
C PHE A 67 12.00 -5.87 4.14
N ASP A 68 12.21 -4.67 4.69
CA ASP A 68 12.56 -4.43 6.09
C ASP A 68 11.55 -3.47 6.70
N PRO A 69 10.79 -3.89 7.75
CA PRO A 69 9.81 -3.06 8.41
C PRO A 69 10.37 -1.74 8.97
N ASN A 70 11.65 -1.70 9.36
CA ASN A 70 12.28 -0.50 9.90
C ASN A 70 12.51 0.57 8.84
N LEU A 71 12.70 0.18 7.59
CA LEU A 71 12.90 1.11 6.48
C LEU A 71 11.58 1.71 5.99
N GLY A 72 10.48 1.01 6.17
CA GLY A 72 9.13 1.51 5.90
C GLY A 72 8.78 1.61 4.41
N PHE A 73 9.37 0.76 3.55
CA PHE A 73 9.03 0.68 2.13
C PHE A 73 7.94 -0.34 1.87
N ALA A 74 8.15 -1.58 2.30
CA ALA A 74 7.20 -2.66 2.12
C ALA A 74 7.09 -3.52 3.38
N TRP A 75 5.91 -4.08 3.60
CA TRP A 75 5.60 -4.94 4.75
C TRP A 75 4.81 -6.17 4.33
N ALA A 76 4.98 -7.25 5.10
CA ALA A 76 3.99 -8.29 5.22
C ALA A 76 3.10 -7.97 6.43
N VAL A 77 1.82 -7.80 6.20
CA VAL A 77 0.85 -7.54 7.27
C VAL A 77 -0.07 -8.75 7.39
N PRO A 78 -0.14 -9.39 8.58
CA PRO A 78 -1.00 -10.54 8.78
C PRO A 78 -2.48 -10.16 8.64
N TYR A 79 -3.20 -10.92 7.84
CA TYR A 79 -4.65 -10.93 7.80
C TYR A 79 -5.13 -12.37 8.02
N LYS A 80 -5.65 -12.64 9.20
CA LYS A 80 -5.85 -14.02 9.68
C LYS A 80 -4.53 -14.80 9.62
N ASN A 81 -4.49 -15.91 8.86
CA ASN A 81 -3.30 -16.74 8.69
C ASN A 81 -2.55 -16.46 7.38
N THR A 82 -2.86 -15.38 6.68
CA THR A 82 -2.28 -15.04 5.37
C THR A 82 -1.51 -13.73 5.48
N ALA A 83 -0.31 -13.65 4.90
CA ALA A 83 0.41 -12.40 4.77
C ALA A 83 -0.15 -11.59 3.60
N THR A 84 -0.47 -10.31 3.85
CA THR A 84 -0.83 -9.35 2.80
C THR A 84 0.35 -8.43 2.53
N PHE A 85 0.64 -8.19 1.26
CA PHE A 85 1.66 -7.25 0.84
C PHE A 85 1.15 -5.83 0.99
N GLN A 86 1.92 -4.98 1.65
CA GLN A 86 1.58 -3.57 1.78
C GLN A 86 2.80 -2.71 1.51
N ILE A 87 2.60 -1.63 0.79
CA ILE A 87 3.64 -0.62 0.54
C ILE A 87 3.33 0.68 1.28
N GLY A 88 4.37 1.42 1.61
CA GLY A 88 4.27 2.69 2.32
C GLY A 88 4.11 3.89 1.39
N CYS A 89 3.74 5.03 1.97
CA CYS A 89 3.73 6.31 1.25
C CYS A 89 5.13 6.65 0.69
N LYS A 90 6.20 6.33 1.44
CA LYS A 90 7.59 6.52 0.99
C LYS A 90 7.88 5.77 -0.30
N GLU A 91 7.29 4.59 -0.46
CA GLU A 91 7.51 3.77 -1.64
C GLU A 91 6.88 4.37 -2.89
N TYR A 92 5.64 4.84 -2.80
CA TYR A 92 5.03 5.57 -3.90
C TYR A 92 5.90 6.74 -4.36
N ILE A 93 6.49 7.48 -3.41
CA ILE A 93 7.42 8.58 -3.71
C ILE A 93 8.69 8.05 -4.41
N GLN A 94 9.30 6.97 -3.90
CA GLN A 94 10.52 6.40 -4.48
C GLN A 94 10.29 5.88 -5.91
N LEU A 95 9.20 5.14 -6.14
CA LEU A 95 8.85 4.66 -7.47
C LEU A 95 8.57 5.83 -8.44
N ALA A 96 7.88 6.87 -7.97
CA ALA A 96 7.66 8.08 -8.75
C ALA A 96 8.98 8.77 -9.14
N LEU A 97 9.88 8.97 -8.16
CA LEU A 97 11.18 9.59 -8.40
C LEU A 97 12.05 8.79 -9.38
N ARG A 98 12.01 7.45 -9.34
CA ARG A 98 12.73 6.58 -10.29
C ARG A 98 12.32 6.81 -11.74
N THR A 99 11.09 7.28 -12.00
CA THR A 99 10.64 7.60 -13.38
C THR A 99 11.33 8.84 -13.97
N GLY A 100 11.92 9.70 -13.14
CA GLY A 100 12.48 10.99 -13.55
C GLY A 100 11.43 12.01 -14.06
N ARG A 101 10.13 11.71 -13.88
CA ARG A 101 9.03 12.54 -14.41
C ARG A 101 8.39 13.45 -13.36
N TYR A 102 8.69 13.25 -12.08
CA TYR A 102 8.13 14.05 -10.97
C TYR A 102 9.14 15.07 -10.47
N LYS A 103 8.76 16.33 -10.50
CA LYS A 103 9.51 17.44 -9.90
C LYS A 103 9.21 17.58 -8.41
N ALA A 104 7.93 17.38 -8.04
CA ALA A 104 7.46 17.37 -6.66
C ALA A 104 6.32 16.37 -6.48
N LEU A 105 6.28 15.72 -5.32
CA LEU A 105 5.22 14.80 -4.91
C LEU A 105 5.16 14.77 -3.38
N ASN A 106 4.01 15.12 -2.81
CA ASN A 106 3.83 15.12 -1.36
C ASN A 106 2.38 14.91 -0.96
N SER A 107 2.17 14.52 0.31
CA SER A 107 0.85 14.50 0.95
C SER A 107 0.97 15.02 2.39
N ARG A 108 -0.01 15.80 2.83
CA ARG A 108 -0.05 16.33 4.20
C ARG A 108 -1.49 16.60 4.66
N ASP A 109 -1.62 16.81 5.96
CA ASP A 109 -2.87 17.27 6.57
C ASP A 109 -3.20 18.71 6.10
N VAL A 110 -4.48 19.01 6.04
CA VAL A 110 -5.04 20.33 5.82
C VAL A 110 -5.82 20.70 7.06
N ARG A 111 -5.56 21.90 7.58
CA ARG A 111 -6.15 22.38 8.82
C ARG A 111 -7.20 23.47 8.57
N GLU A 112 -8.01 23.71 9.58
CA GLU A 112 -9.02 24.74 9.53
C GLU A 112 -8.42 26.11 9.18
N GLY A 113 -9.00 26.77 8.17
CA GLY A 113 -8.52 28.03 7.60
C GLY A 113 -7.55 27.88 6.42
N GLU A 114 -7.02 26.66 6.15
CA GLU A 114 -6.13 26.43 4.99
C GLU A 114 -6.88 26.16 3.69
N PHE A 115 -8.07 25.54 3.74
CA PHE A 115 -8.88 25.28 2.55
C PHE A 115 -9.73 26.52 2.23
N VAL A 116 -9.40 27.18 1.12
CA VAL A 116 -10.06 28.44 0.70
C VAL A 116 -11.21 28.18 -0.27
N GLY A 117 -11.08 27.15 -1.11
CA GLY A 117 -12.07 26.83 -2.12
C GLY A 117 -11.52 25.93 -3.22
N ARG A 118 -12.10 26.03 -4.39
CA ARG A 118 -11.63 25.31 -5.59
C ARG A 118 -11.51 26.29 -6.75
N ASP A 119 -10.54 26.05 -7.64
CA ASP A 119 -10.39 26.80 -8.87
C ASP A 119 -11.41 26.36 -9.95
N PHE A 120 -11.28 26.95 -11.14
CA PHE A 120 -12.22 26.70 -12.26
C PHE A 120 -12.15 25.27 -12.84
N VAL A 121 -11.06 24.53 -12.59
CA VAL A 121 -10.94 23.10 -12.96
C VAL A 121 -11.25 22.16 -11.82
N GLY A 122 -11.65 22.70 -10.66
CA GLY A 122 -12.03 21.95 -9.46
C GLY A 122 -10.86 21.58 -8.56
N ASP A 123 -9.65 22.08 -8.80
CA ASP A 123 -8.51 21.83 -7.91
C ASP A 123 -8.64 22.62 -6.61
N PRO A 124 -8.28 22.04 -5.46
CA PRO A 124 -8.35 22.72 -4.18
C PRO A 124 -7.35 23.87 -4.12
N ILE A 125 -7.80 25.01 -3.63
CA ILE A 125 -6.96 26.17 -3.31
C ILE A 125 -6.61 26.06 -1.83
N ILE A 126 -5.33 25.88 -1.52
CA ILE A 126 -4.81 25.73 -0.16
C ILE A 126 -3.87 26.89 0.13
N GLU A 127 -4.19 27.68 1.14
CA GLU A 127 -3.38 28.75 1.67
C GLU A 127 -2.83 28.34 3.04
N TRP A 128 -1.50 28.27 3.16
CA TRP A 128 -0.87 27.83 4.39
C TRP A 128 -0.91 28.92 5.45
N ILE A 129 -1.44 28.59 6.62
CA ILE A 129 -1.34 29.46 7.80
C ILE A 129 0.06 29.34 8.41
N LEU A 130 0.46 30.34 9.21
CA LEU A 130 1.76 30.41 9.86
C LEU A 130 2.04 29.17 10.71
N ASP A 131 3.29 28.69 10.67
CA ASP A 131 3.70 27.44 11.31
C ASP A 131 3.60 27.46 12.85
N ASP A 132 3.63 28.63 13.47
CA ASP A 132 3.47 28.82 14.93
C ASP A 132 2.02 28.63 15.37
N VAL A 133 1.04 29.04 14.54
CA VAL A 133 -0.40 28.94 14.82
C VAL A 133 -1.00 27.63 14.32
N ARG A 134 -0.43 27.09 13.26
CA ARG A 134 -0.96 25.92 12.55
C ARG A 134 -1.19 24.68 13.43
N PRO A 135 -0.30 24.32 14.39
CA PRO A 135 -0.48 23.15 15.25
C PRO A 135 -1.75 23.19 16.11
N GLU A 136 -2.25 24.38 16.44
CA GLU A 136 -3.44 24.59 17.28
C GLU A 136 -4.75 24.39 16.50
N LYS A 137 -4.69 24.44 15.17
CA LYS A 137 -5.89 24.29 14.33
C LYS A 137 -6.24 22.82 14.12
N PRO A 138 -7.54 22.45 14.16
CA PRO A 138 -7.97 21.08 13.89
C PRO A 138 -7.68 20.68 12.45
N VAL A 139 -7.38 19.41 12.24
CA VAL A 139 -7.26 18.81 10.91
C VAL A 139 -8.67 18.65 10.32
N ILE A 140 -8.92 19.21 9.14
CA ILE A 140 -10.20 19.12 8.43
C ILE A 140 -10.17 18.12 7.27
N GLY A 141 -8.98 17.70 6.85
CA GLY A 141 -8.79 16.75 5.77
C GLY A 141 -7.32 16.58 5.42
N TYR A 142 -7.08 15.97 4.29
CA TYR A 142 -5.75 15.71 3.78
C TYR A 142 -5.67 16.08 2.30
N MET A 143 -4.49 16.44 1.86
CA MET A 143 -4.19 16.69 0.46
C MET A 143 -3.04 15.81 -0.04
N ALA A 144 -3.04 15.55 -1.33
CA ALA A 144 -1.87 15.10 -2.07
C ALA A 144 -1.69 15.98 -3.30
N GLY A 145 -0.44 16.33 -3.58
CA GLY A 145 -0.10 17.20 -4.70
C GLY A 145 1.12 16.68 -5.44
N MET A 146 1.15 16.91 -6.76
CA MET A 146 2.30 16.61 -7.62
C MET A 146 2.56 17.74 -8.61
N GLU A 147 3.81 17.84 -9.00
CA GLU A 147 4.27 18.61 -10.15
C GLU A 147 5.16 17.72 -11.01
N LEU A 148 4.83 17.62 -12.29
CA LEU A 148 5.61 16.85 -13.25
C LEU A 148 6.68 17.76 -13.91
N THR A 149 7.70 17.14 -14.49
CA THR A 149 8.80 17.85 -15.18
C THR A 149 8.35 18.66 -16.40
N ASN A 150 7.17 18.31 -16.97
CA ASN A 150 6.55 19.07 -18.08
C ASN A 150 5.69 20.27 -17.59
N GLY A 151 5.67 20.56 -16.30
CA GLY A 151 4.91 21.65 -15.71
C GLY A 151 3.46 21.30 -15.31
N PHE A 152 2.97 20.09 -15.61
CA PHE A 152 1.64 19.67 -15.15
C PHE A 152 1.60 19.62 -13.64
N ARG A 153 0.58 20.24 -13.06
CA ARG A 153 0.31 20.25 -11.61
C ARG A 153 -1.07 19.68 -11.33
N LYS A 154 -1.18 18.91 -10.26
CA LYS A 154 -2.47 18.44 -9.76
C LYS A 154 -2.43 18.34 -8.24
N ILE A 155 -3.50 18.82 -7.61
CA ILE A 155 -3.72 18.67 -6.19
C ILE A 155 -5.08 18.01 -6.01
N ILE A 156 -5.17 17.08 -5.08
CA ILE A 156 -6.44 16.52 -4.60
C ILE A 156 -6.56 16.79 -3.10
N PHE A 157 -7.78 17.02 -2.65
CA PHE A 157 -8.13 17.21 -1.24
C PHE A 157 -9.36 16.37 -0.94
N TRP A 158 -9.29 15.60 0.16
CA TRP A 158 -10.42 14.90 0.74
C TRP A 158 -10.59 15.35 2.19
N SER A 159 -11.81 15.67 2.58
CA SER A 159 -12.20 15.90 3.97
C SER A 159 -12.02 14.63 4.81
N ILE A 160 -11.99 14.78 6.13
CA ILE A 160 -11.96 13.60 7.04
C ILE A 160 -13.14 12.68 6.74
N GLN A 161 -14.33 13.22 6.49
CA GLN A 161 -15.53 12.42 6.17
C GLN A 161 -15.35 11.60 4.89
N GLU A 162 -14.86 12.21 3.80
CA GLU A 162 -14.61 11.50 2.54
C GLU A 162 -13.57 10.37 2.71
N ILE A 163 -12.56 10.59 3.56
CA ILE A 163 -11.55 9.56 3.87
C ILE A 163 -12.15 8.43 4.71
N GLU A 164 -12.98 8.75 5.71
CA GLU A 164 -13.69 7.74 6.49
C GLU A 164 -14.65 6.92 5.63
N ASP A 165 -15.40 7.56 4.75
CA ASP A 165 -16.32 6.90 3.81
C ASP A 165 -15.56 5.95 2.87
N HIS A 166 -14.39 6.40 2.36
CA HIS A 166 -13.51 5.53 1.59
C HIS A 166 -13.02 4.33 2.42
N ALA A 167 -12.56 4.56 3.65
CA ALA A 167 -12.12 3.48 4.53
C ALA A 167 -13.25 2.51 4.85
N LEU A 168 -14.46 3.00 5.10
CA LEU A 168 -15.65 2.17 5.31
C LEU A 168 -16.01 1.36 4.07
N LYS A 169 -15.85 1.92 2.88
CA LYS A 169 -16.15 1.23 1.63
C LYS A 169 -15.16 0.09 1.35
N TYR A 170 -13.87 0.30 1.57
CA TYR A 170 -12.81 -0.60 1.09
C TYR A 170 -12.13 -1.45 2.17
N SER A 171 -12.33 -1.17 3.47
CA SER A 171 -11.72 -1.94 4.55
C SER A 171 -12.76 -2.59 5.45
N GLN A 172 -12.80 -3.94 5.43
CA GLN A 172 -13.66 -4.72 6.35
C GLN A 172 -13.23 -4.56 7.80
N SER A 173 -11.92 -4.49 8.05
CA SER A 173 -11.37 -4.31 9.38
C SER A 173 -11.75 -2.96 9.97
N PHE A 174 -11.81 -1.89 9.16
CA PHE A 174 -12.29 -0.59 9.60
C PHE A 174 -13.80 -0.58 9.88
N ARG A 175 -14.61 -1.23 9.02
CA ARG A 175 -16.04 -1.42 9.31
C ARG A 175 -16.28 -2.12 10.65
N LYS A 176 -15.55 -3.21 10.89
CA LYS A 176 -15.62 -3.94 12.15
C LYS A 176 -15.21 -3.06 13.34
N TYR A 177 -14.14 -2.27 13.19
CA TYR A 177 -13.74 -1.30 14.22
C TYR A 177 -14.85 -0.30 14.53
N LYS A 178 -15.48 0.31 13.54
CA LYS A 178 -16.60 1.26 13.76
C LYS A 178 -17.80 0.63 14.49
N GLN A 179 -17.99 -0.70 14.35
CA GLN A 179 -19.04 -1.45 15.06
C GLN A 179 -18.65 -1.87 16.48
N THR A 180 -17.38 -2.24 16.69
CA THR A 180 -16.92 -2.88 17.95
C THR A 180 -16.13 -1.96 18.85
N GLY A 181 -15.61 -0.84 18.33
CA GLY A 181 -14.72 0.08 19.06
C GLY A 181 -13.29 -0.44 19.28
N LYS A 182 -12.93 -1.63 18.79
CA LYS A 182 -11.61 -2.24 19.01
C LYS A 182 -10.58 -1.74 18.00
N SER A 183 -9.85 -0.69 18.36
CA SER A 183 -8.88 -0.02 17.48
C SER A 183 -7.66 -0.86 17.12
N SER A 184 -7.30 -1.86 17.93
CA SER A 184 -6.12 -2.73 17.69
C SER A 184 -6.24 -3.63 16.45
N GLU A 185 -7.43 -3.76 15.88
CA GLU A 185 -7.70 -4.66 14.76
C GLU A 185 -7.45 -4.02 13.38
N THR A 186 -7.21 -2.70 13.30
CA THR A 186 -7.03 -2.01 12.01
C THR A 186 -6.07 -0.83 12.07
N LEU A 187 -5.21 -0.71 11.04
CA LEU A 187 -4.32 0.44 10.86
C LEU A 187 -5.09 1.75 10.65
N TRP A 188 -6.29 1.70 10.07
CA TRP A 188 -7.15 2.87 9.93
C TRP A 188 -7.56 3.50 11.26
N ALA A 189 -7.71 2.71 12.32
CA ALA A 189 -8.01 3.24 13.65
C ALA A 189 -6.76 3.71 14.41
N SER A 190 -5.66 2.93 14.31
CA SER A 190 -4.44 3.20 15.07
C SER A 190 -3.50 4.22 14.41
N GLN A 191 -3.58 4.39 13.09
CA GLN A 191 -2.69 5.24 12.28
C GLN A 191 -3.44 5.97 11.15
N PHE A 192 -4.57 6.59 11.49
CA PHE A 192 -5.46 7.24 10.54
C PHE A 192 -4.73 8.22 9.60
N ASP A 193 -3.91 9.12 10.17
CA ASP A 193 -3.12 10.10 9.42
C ASP A 193 -2.25 9.45 8.33
N LYS A 194 -1.53 8.37 8.66
CA LYS A 194 -0.68 7.67 7.69
C LYS A 194 -1.50 6.98 6.60
N MET A 195 -2.64 6.38 6.97
CA MET A 195 -3.52 5.72 6.02
C MET A 195 -4.20 6.73 5.09
N ALA A 196 -4.66 7.87 5.61
CA ALA A 196 -5.23 8.97 4.83
C ALA A 196 -4.23 9.49 3.79
N ARG A 197 -3.02 9.85 4.21
CA ARG A 197 -1.94 10.33 3.32
C ARG A 197 -1.58 9.30 2.25
N LYS A 198 -1.46 8.03 2.62
CA LYS A 198 -1.19 6.94 1.67
C LYS A 198 -2.32 6.81 0.64
N THR A 199 -3.56 6.85 1.08
CA THR A 199 -4.74 6.73 0.22
C THR A 199 -4.81 7.85 -0.81
N LEU A 200 -4.62 9.11 -0.38
CA LEU A 200 -4.60 10.23 -1.30
C LEU A 200 -3.42 10.15 -2.27
N MET A 201 -2.23 9.78 -1.78
CA MET A 201 -1.05 9.61 -2.64
C MET A 201 -1.32 8.56 -3.74
N LYS A 202 -1.85 7.39 -3.35
CA LYS A 202 -2.24 6.33 -4.28
C LYS A 202 -3.27 6.83 -5.30
N SER A 203 -4.32 7.52 -4.83
CA SER A 203 -5.39 8.07 -5.69
C SER A 203 -4.85 9.09 -6.68
N LEU A 204 -4.00 10.02 -6.22
CA LEU A 204 -3.39 11.03 -7.09
C LEU A 204 -2.55 10.41 -8.20
N ILE A 205 -1.66 9.49 -7.83
CA ILE A 205 -0.74 8.85 -8.79
C ILE A 205 -1.51 7.97 -9.76
N SER A 206 -2.46 7.17 -9.27
CA SER A 206 -3.23 6.25 -10.13
C SER A 206 -4.07 6.99 -11.17
N LYS A 207 -4.56 8.18 -10.86
CA LYS A 207 -5.45 8.94 -11.74
C LYS A 207 -4.71 9.92 -12.66
N PHE A 208 -3.63 10.54 -12.18
CA PHE A 208 -2.99 11.66 -12.87
C PHE A 208 -1.48 11.46 -13.06
N GLY A 209 -0.89 10.47 -12.42
CA GLY A 209 0.55 10.26 -12.42
C GLY A 209 1.07 9.55 -13.65
N ILE A 210 2.34 9.76 -13.96
CA ILE A 210 3.07 8.95 -14.93
C ILE A 210 3.63 7.74 -14.20
N MET A 211 3.11 6.55 -14.53
CA MET A 211 3.46 5.31 -13.85
C MET A 211 4.41 4.46 -14.67
N SER A 212 5.52 4.03 -14.06
CA SER A 212 6.32 2.91 -14.56
C SER A 212 5.59 1.59 -14.36
N THR A 213 6.07 0.52 -15.01
CA THR A 213 5.56 -0.84 -14.79
C THR A 213 5.63 -1.23 -13.31
N ASP A 214 6.75 -0.93 -12.64
CA ASP A 214 6.93 -1.21 -11.19
C ASP A 214 5.88 -0.49 -10.34
N MET A 215 5.54 0.76 -10.67
CA MET A 215 4.48 1.51 -9.96
C MET A 215 3.10 0.90 -10.17
N GLN A 216 2.79 0.45 -11.39
CA GLN A 216 1.52 -0.22 -11.69
C GLN A 216 1.40 -1.52 -10.90
N ASP A 217 2.46 -2.31 -10.86
CA ASP A 217 2.54 -3.54 -10.08
C ASP A 217 2.44 -3.30 -8.58
N ALA A 218 3.10 -2.26 -8.08
CA ALA A 218 3.01 -1.84 -6.69
C ALA A 218 1.57 -1.46 -6.28
N ILE A 219 0.89 -0.68 -7.12
CA ILE A 219 -0.51 -0.28 -6.90
C ILE A 219 -1.46 -1.48 -6.90
N LYS A 220 -1.27 -2.42 -7.85
CA LYS A 220 -2.07 -3.65 -7.93
C LYS A 220 -1.85 -4.58 -6.74
N SER A 221 -0.61 -4.71 -6.29
CA SER A 221 -0.26 -5.64 -5.22
C SER A 221 -0.50 -5.08 -3.81
N ASP A 222 -0.71 -3.77 -3.67
CA ASP A 222 -0.91 -3.13 -2.36
C ASP A 222 -2.21 -3.61 -1.69
N HIS A 223 -2.11 -4.07 -0.44
CA HIS A 223 -3.16 -4.70 0.35
C HIS A 223 -3.64 -6.07 -0.18
N SER A 224 -2.88 -6.70 -1.06
CA SER A 224 -3.21 -8.04 -1.57
C SER A 224 -2.51 -9.16 -0.78
N SER A 225 -3.11 -10.33 -0.80
CA SER A 225 -2.46 -11.59 -0.52
C SER A 225 -2.02 -12.21 -1.83
N LEU A 226 -0.76 -12.60 -1.90
CA LEU A 226 -0.13 -13.18 -3.06
C LEU A 226 0.14 -14.66 -2.78
N LYS A 227 -0.05 -15.52 -3.79
CA LYS A 227 0.37 -16.93 -3.74
C LYS A 227 1.11 -17.28 -5.03
N ILE A 228 2.12 -18.09 -4.91
CA ILE A 228 2.95 -18.52 -6.03
C ILE A 228 2.76 -20.02 -6.23
N ASP A 229 2.46 -20.41 -7.45
CA ASP A 229 2.55 -21.80 -7.90
C ASP A 229 3.98 -22.05 -8.38
N PHE A 230 4.72 -22.92 -7.69
CA PHE A 230 6.12 -23.20 -8.02
C PHE A 230 6.27 -24.12 -9.24
N ASP A 231 5.21 -24.73 -9.71
CA ASP A 231 5.26 -25.62 -10.90
C ASP A 231 5.03 -24.82 -12.18
N THR A 232 4.14 -23.81 -12.16
CA THR A 232 3.83 -22.94 -13.30
C THR A 232 4.55 -21.59 -13.23
N GLY A 233 4.88 -21.12 -12.03
CA GLY A 233 5.41 -19.79 -11.78
C GLY A 233 4.31 -18.69 -11.71
N ASP A 234 3.03 -19.10 -11.78
CA ASP A 234 1.91 -18.14 -11.76
C ASP A 234 1.71 -17.52 -10.37
N GLU A 235 1.42 -16.22 -10.36
CA GLU A 235 1.02 -15.49 -9.16
C GLU A 235 -0.50 -15.33 -9.14
N SER A 236 -1.15 -15.70 -8.04
CA SER A 236 -2.55 -15.35 -7.77
C SER A 236 -2.64 -14.20 -6.78
N ILE A 237 -3.56 -13.26 -7.04
CA ILE A 237 -3.76 -12.05 -6.24
C ILE A 237 -5.15 -12.08 -5.63
N GLU A 238 -5.24 -11.98 -4.31
CA GLU A 238 -6.49 -11.88 -3.56
C GLU A 238 -6.45 -10.64 -2.65
N TYR A 239 -7.59 -9.97 -2.44
CA TYR A 239 -7.70 -8.80 -1.55
C TYR A 239 -8.54 -9.15 -0.31
N PRO A 240 -7.95 -9.71 0.74
CA PRO A 240 -8.70 -10.26 1.87
C PRO A 240 -9.42 -9.22 2.74
N ASP A 241 -8.96 -7.98 2.77
CA ASP A 241 -9.65 -6.87 3.48
C ASP A 241 -10.64 -6.11 2.58
N ASN A 242 -10.69 -6.42 1.29
CA ASN A 242 -11.61 -5.82 0.35
C ASN A 242 -12.62 -6.86 -0.13
N SER A 243 -13.88 -6.74 0.30
CA SER A 243 -14.97 -7.65 -0.11
C SER A 243 -15.58 -7.33 -1.49
N THR A 244 -15.15 -6.23 -2.10
CA THR A 244 -15.62 -5.84 -3.42
C THR A 244 -14.69 -6.45 -4.44
N ASN A 245 -15.15 -7.47 -5.17
CA ASN A 245 -14.44 -8.00 -6.33
C ASN A 245 -14.08 -6.84 -7.26
N LEU A 246 -12.81 -6.72 -7.66
CA LEU A 246 -12.37 -5.71 -8.64
C LEU A 246 -13.16 -5.81 -9.96
N GLU A 247 -13.65 -7.01 -10.32
CA GLU A 247 -14.57 -7.24 -11.43
C GLU A 247 -15.86 -6.44 -11.32
N LYS A 248 -16.46 -6.34 -10.11
CA LYS A 248 -17.64 -5.51 -9.90
C LYS A 248 -17.37 -4.01 -9.93
N LEU A 249 -16.15 -3.59 -9.65
CA LEU A 249 -15.75 -2.18 -9.74
C LEU A 249 -15.53 -1.75 -11.20
N SER A 250 -14.93 -2.61 -12.04
CA SER A 250 -14.82 -2.35 -13.49
C SER A 250 -16.19 -2.32 -14.18
N GLU A 251 -17.09 -3.24 -13.84
CA GLU A 251 -18.46 -3.25 -14.36
C GLU A 251 -19.28 -2.02 -13.94
N MET A 252 -19.06 -1.49 -12.72
CA MET A 252 -19.72 -0.27 -12.23
C MET A 252 -19.11 1.02 -12.81
N GLU A 253 -17.85 1.03 -13.21
CA GLU A 253 -17.24 2.16 -13.89
C GLU A 253 -17.61 2.19 -15.38
N GLU A 254 -17.71 1.05 -16.02
CA GLU A 254 -18.19 0.93 -17.40
C GLU A 254 -19.66 1.35 -17.53
N SER A 255 -20.52 0.92 -16.61
CA SER A 255 -21.95 1.30 -16.61
C SER A 255 -22.23 2.78 -16.30
N LYS A 256 -21.28 3.51 -15.71
CA LYS A 256 -21.39 4.97 -15.48
C LYS A 256 -20.87 5.81 -16.64
N ASN A 257 -20.08 5.23 -17.53
CA ASN A 257 -19.60 5.92 -18.74
C ASN A 257 -20.55 5.76 -19.95
N GLU A 258 -21.58 4.92 -19.82
CA GLU A 258 -22.62 4.71 -20.86
C GLU A 258 -23.94 5.45 -20.55
N SER A 259 -23.99 6.26 -19.50
CA SER A 259 -25.14 7.11 -19.12
C SER A 259 -24.78 8.59 -19.17
#